data_dc798bbf39f9417febe65b402e131fec
#
_entry.id   dc798bbf39f9417febe65b402e131fec
#
_cell.length_a   1.000
_cell.length_b   1.000
_cell.length_c   1.000
_cell.angle_alpha   90.00
_cell.angle_beta   90.00
_cell.angle_gamma   90.00
#
_symmetry.space_group_name_H-M   'P 1'
#
loop_
_entity.id
_entity.type
_entity.pdbx_description
1 polymer ?
#
loop_
_entity_poly.entity_id
_entity_poly.type
_entity_poly.pdbx_seq_one_letter_code
_entity_poly.pdbx_strand_id
1 'polypeptide(L)'
;MRNAKEHPHTGIVIGIDVGISTTKIVGINTEGTVLNPFRIRATDPITSLYGAFGKYLHNNGIQLDDVAQVMVTGVGAAYIDEDIYGLPTAKAQEFVADGLGARYESGLEKMIVVSMGTGTSLVKCDGDNIRHIGGTGIGGGTLQGLSRIMLKTDDIKQVAELAKAGDISKINLLIGDISAHPLPGLPKSATASLFSNAKTNASREDIAIGLIYMVLQAVGSSTILSSLESGIKDFVLIGNLTLLPQCREVYDAMEKLYNVRFHIPKHSEFCTAIGAALSYRNNSFATH
;
A
#
# COMPACT_ATOMS: atom_id res chain seq x y z
N MET A 1 4.44 -3.44 -42.05
CA MET A 1 3.08 -3.65 -41.60
C MET A 1 3.00 -5.07 -41.03
N ARG A 2 3.19 -5.22 -39.71
CA ARG A 2 2.95 -6.49 -39.02
C ARG A 2 1.48 -6.50 -38.61
N ASN A 3 0.72 -7.46 -39.13
CA ASN A 3 -0.66 -7.69 -38.75
C ASN A 3 -0.72 -7.88 -37.22
N ALA A 4 -1.49 -7.02 -36.56
CA ALA A 4 -1.93 -7.26 -35.20
C ALA A 4 -2.72 -8.57 -35.21
N LYS A 5 -2.09 -9.66 -34.82
CA LYS A 5 -2.80 -10.90 -34.50
C LYS A 5 -3.56 -10.60 -33.21
N GLU A 6 -4.88 -10.56 -33.28
CA GLU A 6 -5.76 -10.74 -32.16
C GLU A 6 -5.39 -12.07 -31.49
N HIS A 7 -4.55 -12.04 -30.47
CA HIS A 7 -4.35 -13.19 -29.60
C HIS A 7 -5.48 -13.16 -28.57
N PRO A 8 -6.36 -14.17 -28.53
CA PRO A 8 -7.26 -14.33 -27.42
C PRO A 8 -6.41 -14.48 -26.16
N HIS A 9 -6.91 -14.03 -25.02
CA HIS A 9 -6.27 -13.93 -23.69
C HIS A 9 -5.77 -15.29 -23.13
N THR A 10 -4.91 -15.99 -23.86
CA THR A 10 -4.36 -17.32 -23.55
C THR A 10 -2.91 -17.16 -23.10
N GLY A 11 -2.73 -16.73 -21.88
CA GLY A 11 -1.39 -16.57 -21.31
C GLY A 11 -1.41 -15.86 -19.96
N ILE A 12 -0.26 -15.83 -19.32
CA ILE A 12 -0.07 -15.13 -18.05
C ILE A 12 0.05 -13.63 -18.31
N VAL A 13 -0.68 -12.82 -17.55
CA VAL A 13 -0.50 -11.38 -17.51
C VAL A 13 0.38 -11.05 -16.31
N ILE A 14 1.52 -10.38 -16.55
CA ILE A 14 2.41 -9.93 -15.48
C ILE A 14 2.09 -8.48 -15.12
N GLY A 15 1.81 -8.23 -13.84
CA GLY A 15 1.67 -6.89 -13.29
C GLY A 15 2.88 -6.49 -12.48
N ILE A 16 3.39 -5.28 -12.71
CA ILE A 16 4.60 -4.77 -12.04
C ILE A 16 4.32 -3.38 -11.49
N ASP A 17 4.48 -3.23 -10.17
CA ASP A 17 4.52 -1.94 -9.49
C ASP A 17 5.97 -1.52 -9.30
N VAL A 18 6.40 -0.51 -10.06
CA VAL A 18 7.77 0.04 -10.02
C VAL A 18 7.78 1.24 -9.09
N GLY A 19 7.91 0.98 -7.80
CA GLY A 19 7.98 2.03 -6.79
C GLY A 19 9.37 2.61 -6.60
N ILE A 20 9.48 3.70 -5.83
CA ILE A 20 10.76 4.36 -5.53
C ILE A 20 11.69 3.45 -4.72
N SER A 21 11.16 2.69 -3.77
CA SER A 21 11.94 1.88 -2.82
C SER A 21 11.84 0.38 -3.07
N THR A 22 10.81 -0.06 -3.78
CA THR A 22 10.54 -1.49 -4.03
C THR A 22 9.89 -1.68 -5.38
N THR A 23 10.30 -2.75 -6.08
CA THR A 23 9.60 -3.28 -7.25
C THR A 23 8.82 -4.53 -6.83
N LYS A 24 7.54 -4.61 -7.19
CA LYS A 24 6.66 -5.73 -6.87
C LYS A 24 6.12 -6.32 -8.16
N ILE A 25 6.11 -7.65 -8.24
CA ILE A 25 5.72 -8.39 -9.44
C ILE A 25 4.74 -9.48 -9.06
N VAL A 26 3.68 -9.61 -9.85
CA VAL A 26 2.72 -10.70 -9.79
C VAL A 26 2.40 -11.20 -11.19
N GLY A 27 2.05 -12.46 -11.32
CA GLY A 27 1.42 -13.00 -12.51
C GLY A 27 -0.04 -13.33 -12.21
N ILE A 28 -0.90 -13.18 -13.18
CA ILE A 28 -2.28 -13.66 -13.15
C ILE A 28 -2.46 -14.63 -14.30
N ASN A 29 -2.82 -15.89 -13.99
CA ASN A 29 -3.05 -16.91 -15.00
C ASN A 29 -4.41 -16.73 -15.68
N THR A 30 -4.71 -17.56 -16.68
CA THR A 30 -5.97 -17.51 -17.45
C THR A 30 -7.23 -17.71 -16.60
N GLU A 31 -7.10 -18.39 -15.45
CA GLU A 31 -8.19 -18.62 -14.49
C GLU A 31 -8.42 -17.43 -13.55
N GLY A 32 -7.56 -16.41 -13.61
CA GLY A 32 -7.62 -15.24 -12.74
C GLY A 32 -6.89 -15.41 -11.41
N THR A 33 -6.14 -16.50 -11.23
CA THR A 33 -5.41 -16.76 -9.98
C THR A 33 -4.09 -16.02 -9.95
N VAL A 34 -3.80 -15.37 -8.82
CA VAL A 34 -2.51 -14.71 -8.56
C VAL A 34 -1.44 -15.75 -8.31
N LEU A 35 -0.37 -15.69 -9.11
CA LEU A 35 0.82 -16.54 -8.98
C LEU A 35 1.81 -15.87 -8.03
N ASN A 36 2.47 -16.69 -7.20
CA ASN A 36 3.45 -16.34 -6.17
C ASN A 36 4.03 -14.90 -6.25
N PRO A 37 3.47 -13.93 -5.53
CA PRO A 37 3.92 -12.55 -5.59
C PRO A 37 5.39 -12.41 -5.15
N PHE A 38 6.12 -11.53 -5.79
CA PHE A 38 7.54 -11.30 -5.51
C PHE A 38 7.85 -9.82 -5.38
N ARG A 39 8.71 -9.47 -4.43
CA ARG A 39 9.22 -8.10 -4.29
C ARG A 39 10.73 -8.07 -4.16
N ILE A 40 11.31 -6.99 -4.65
CA ILE A 40 12.73 -6.68 -4.49
C ILE A 40 12.88 -5.23 -4.03
N ARG A 41 13.92 -4.95 -3.25
CA ARG A 41 14.31 -3.58 -2.94
C ARG A 41 14.87 -2.93 -4.21
N ALA A 42 14.37 -1.77 -4.57
CA ALA A 42 14.86 -1.01 -5.72
C ALA A 42 15.96 -0.04 -5.25
N THR A 43 17.16 -0.14 -5.85
CA THR A 43 18.24 0.84 -5.73
C THR A 43 18.31 1.70 -6.98
N ASP A 44 18.09 1.09 -8.13
CA ASP A 44 17.81 1.72 -9.42
C ASP A 44 16.55 1.06 -10.00
N PRO A 45 15.49 1.83 -10.33
CA PRO A 45 14.21 1.28 -10.73
C PRO A 45 14.29 0.38 -11.96
N ILE A 46 15.06 0.77 -12.97
CA ILE A 46 15.15 0.03 -14.24
C ILE A 46 15.93 -1.27 -14.06
N THR A 47 17.15 -1.21 -13.50
CA THR A 47 17.95 -2.41 -13.23
C THR A 47 17.21 -3.37 -12.31
N SER A 48 16.54 -2.83 -11.29
CA SER A 48 15.74 -3.63 -10.36
C SER A 48 14.56 -4.31 -11.04
N LEU A 49 13.90 -3.62 -11.98
CA LEU A 49 12.79 -4.18 -12.77
C LEU A 49 13.25 -5.40 -13.58
N TYR A 50 14.30 -5.24 -14.42
CA TYR A 50 14.77 -6.34 -15.28
C TYR A 50 15.28 -7.53 -14.46
N GLY A 51 16.05 -7.27 -13.40
CA GLY A 51 16.50 -8.32 -12.51
C GLY A 51 15.36 -9.03 -11.76
N ALA A 52 14.38 -8.27 -11.28
CA ALA A 52 13.22 -8.81 -10.58
C ALA A 52 12.33 -9.64 -11.52
N PHE A 53 12.12 -9.16 -12.74
CA PHE A 53 11.32 -9.86 -13.75
C PHE A 53 11.93 -11.22 -14.10
N GLY A 54 13.22 -11.27 -14.48
CA GLY A 54 13.90 -12.52 -14.79
C GLY A 54 13.88 -13.50 -13.60
N LYS A 55 14.12 -13.00 -12.37
CA LYS A 55 14.04 -13.82 -11.17
C LYS A 55 12.62 -14.32 -10.88
N TYR A 56 11.60 -13.49 -11.13
CA TYR A 56 10.20 -13.87 -10.99
C TYR A 56 9.83 -15.02 -11.93
N LEU A 57 10.16 -14.91 -13.21
CA LEU A 57 9.92 -15.97 -14.21
C LEU A 57 10.62 -17.27 -13.80
N HIS A 58 11.91 -17.21 -13.44
CA HIS A 58 12.67 -18.36 -13.00
C HIS A 58 12.05 -19.07 -11.79
N ASN A 59 11.69 -18.30 -10.75
CA ASN A 59 11.13 -18.84 -9.51
C ASN A 59 9.76 -19.52 -9.71
N ASN A 60 9.01 -19.10 -10.72
CA ASN A 60 7.67 -19.62 -11.01
C ASN A 60 7.67 -20.64 -12.17
N GLY A 61 8.83 -20.93 -12.78
CA GLY A 61 8.92 -21.83 -13.93
C GLY A 61 8.22 -21.31 -15.19
N ILE A 62 8.04 -19.99 -15.30
CA ILE A 62 7.35 -19.32 -16.41
C ILE A 62 8.35 -19.06 -17.53
N GLN A 63 8.04 -19.46 -18.76
CA GLN A 63 8.82 -19.11 -19.94
C GLN A 63 8.32 -17.77 -20.52
N LEU A 64 9.17 -17.09 -21.30
CA LEU A 64 8.75 -15.83 -21.96
C LEU A 64 7.52 -16.04 -22.85
N ASP A 65 7.45 -17.18 -23.55
CA ASP A 65 6.32 -17.52 -24.43
C ASP A 65 4.99 -17.78 -23.69
N ASP A 66 5.05 -18.01 -22.37
CA ASP A 66 3.86 -18.16 -21.53
C ASP A 66 3.24 -16.80 -21.17
N VAL A 67 3.97 -15.70 -21.38
CA VAL A 67 3.55 -14.35 -20.98
C VAL A 67 2.81 -13.69 -22.15
N ALA A 68 1.53 -13.42 -21.95
CA ALA A 68 0.71 -12.73 -22.95
C ALA A 68 0.90 -11.21 -22.94
N GLN A 69 1.13 -10.62 -21.77
CA GLN A 69 1.22 -9.16 -21.58
C GLN A 69 1.98 -8.82 -20.30
N VAL A 70 2.73 -7.74 -20.36
CA VAL A 70 3.32 -7.08 -19.18
C VAL A 70 2.62 -5.75 -18.96
N MET A 71 2.12 -5.53 -17.74
CA MET A 71 1.47 -4.28 -17.32
C MET A 71 2.31 -3.63 -16.24
N VAL A 72 2.76 -2.39 -16.48
CA VAL A 72 3.60 -1.65 -15.54
C VAL A 72 2.85 -0.47 -14.95
N THR A 73 3.10 -0.19 -13.67
CA THR A 73 2.52 0.94 -12.94
C THR A 73 3.53 1.46 -11.91
N GLY A 74 3.15 2.49 -11.16
CA GLY A 74 4.00 3.17 -10.20
C GLY A 74 4.87 4.24 -10.84
N VAL A 75 5.50 5.07 -10.00
CA VAL A 75 6.30 6.23 -10.46
C VAL A 75 7.46 5.87 -11.39
N GLY A 76 8.06 4.67 -11.19
CA GLY A 76 9.14 4.18 -12.04
C GLY A 76 8.70 3.74 -13.43
N ALA A 77 7.42 3.50 -13.67
CA ALA A 77 6.88 3.14 -14.97
C ALA A 77 7.06 4.26 -16.02
N ALA A 78 7.24 5.51 -15.55
CA ALA A 78 7.53 6.65 -16.44
C ALA A 78 8.84 6.50 -17.23
N TYR A 79 9.78 5.72 -16.75
CA TYR A 79 11.09 5.49 -17.38
C TYR A 79 11.13 4.23 -18.26
N ILE A 80 9.98 3.58 -18.48
CA ILE A 80 9.88 2.36 -19.30
C ILE A 80 9.20 2.74 -20.60
N ASP A 81 9.98 2.87 -21.67
CA ASP A 81 9.50 3.25 -22.99
C ASP A 81 9.60 2.14 -24.04
N GLU A 82 10.12 0.97 -23.64
CA GLU A 82 10.32 -0.18 -24.50
C GLU A 82 9.67 -1.45 -23.94
N ASP A 83 9.42 -2.40 -24.81
CA ASP A 83 8.91 -3.71 -24.46
C ASP A 83 9.91 -4.48 -23.56
N ILE A 84 9.47 -4.94 -22.38
CA ILE A 84 10.32 -5.66 -21.43
C ILE A 84 10.64 -7.05 -21.99
N TYR A 85 11.92 -7.32 -22.24
CA TYR A 85 12.38 -8.55 -22.90
C TYR A 85 11.69 -8.87 -24.22
N GLY A 86 11.20 -7.83 -24.94
CA GLY A 86 10.46 -7.97 -26.20
C GLY A 86 9.02 -8.47 -26.03
N LEU A 87 8.51 -8.53 -24.79
CA LEU A 87 7.14 -8.85 -24.50
C LEU A 87 6.24 -7.63 -24.62
N PRO A 88 5.01 -7.74 -25.15
CA PRO A 88 4.07 -6.63 -25.19
C PRO A 88 3.96 -5.97 -23.82
N THR A 89 4.30 -4.68 -23.73
CA THR A 89 4.31 -3.93 -22.46
C THR A 89 3.41 -2.72 -22.56
N ALA A 90 2.56 -2.50 -21.55
CA ALA A 90 1.68 -1.34 -21.47
C ALA A 90 1.66 -0.75 -20.06
N LYS A 91 1.26 0.52 -19.93
CA LYS A 91 1.22 1.24 -18.66
C LYS A 91 -0.20 1.26 -18.12
N ALA A 92 -0.38 0.92 -16.84
CA ALA A 92 -1.62 1.05 -16.10
C ALA A 92 -1.57 2.31 -15.22
N GLN A 93 -2.69 3.03 -15.12
CA GLN A 93 -2.80 4.15 -14.18
C GLN A 93 -2.77 3.62 -12.75
N GLU A 94 -1.88 4.14 -11.90
CA GLU A 94 -1.64 3.65 -10.54
C GLU A 94 -2.91 3.62 -9.69
N PHE A 95 -3.71 4.69 -9.70
CA PHE A 95 -4.94 4.74 -8.90
C PHE A 95 -6.02 3.76 -9.39
N VAL A 96 -6.09 3.50 -10.69
CA VAL A 96 -6.97 2.47 -11.25
C VAL A 96 -6.48 1.09 -10.82
N ALA A 97 -5.18 0.85 -10.88
CA ALA A 97 -4.57 -0.39 -10.41
C ALA A 97 -4.80 -0.60 -8.91
N ASP A 98 -4.64 0.43 -8.07
CA ASP A 98 -4.95 0.36 -6.64
C ASP A 98 -6.40 -0.11 -6.40
N GLY A 99 -7.36 0.49 -7.10
CA GLY A 99 -8.78 0.15 -7.00
C GLY A 99 -9.11 -1.27 -7.46
N LEU A 100 -8.59 -1.67 -8.62
CA LEU A 100 -8.82 -3.01 -9.19
C LEU A 100 -8.21 -4.10 -8.29
N GLY A 101 -6.98 -3.90 -7.82
CA GLY A 101 -6.30 -4.86 -6.95
C GLY A 101 -6.96 -4.98 -5.58
N ALA A 102 -7.35 -3.86 -4.99
CA ALA A 102 -8.07 -3.85 -3.72
C ALA A 102 -9.44 -4.53 -3.83
N ARG A 103 -10.18 -4.30 -4.93
CA ARG A 103 -11.45 -4.97 -5.22
C ARG A 103 -11.27 -6.48 -5.36
N TYR A 104 -10.28 -6.90 -6.13
CA TYR A 104 -9.98 -8.32 -6.33
C TYR A 104 -9.68 -9.04 -5.00
N GLU A 105 -8.85 -8.43 -4.16
CA GLU A 105 -8.40 -9.05 -2.90
C GLU A 105 -9.43 -8.97 -1.77
N SER A 106 -10.26 -7.92 -1.72
CA SER A 106 -11.25 -7.73 -0.67
C SER A 106 -12.65 -8.23 -1.01
N GLY A 107 -12.99 -8.33 -2.29
CA GLY A 107 -14.35 -8.62 -2.77
C GLY A 107 -15.33 -7.47 -2.59
N LEU A 108 -14.87 -6.28 -2.19
CA LEU A 108 -15.73 -5.11 -1.96
C LEU A 108 -15.88 -4.29 -3.24
N GLU A 109 -17.12 -3.94 -3.58
CA GLU A 109 -17.42 -3.07 -4.73
C GLU A 109 -17.44 -1.58 -4.37
N LYS A 110 -17.74 -1.26 -3.09
CA LYS A 110 -17.79 0.11 -2.60
C LYS A 110 -16.89 0.31 -1.39
N MET A 111 -15.82 1.09 -1.57
CA MET A 111 -14.78 1.29 -0.56
C MET A 111 -13.95 2.53 -0.83
N ILE A 112 -13.12 2.91 0.14
CA ILE A 112 -11.96 3.77 -0.09
C ILE A 112 -10.71 2.93 0.07
N VAL A 113 -9.90 2.88 -0.97
CA VAL A 113 -8.57 2.25 -0.92
C VAL A 113 -7.58 3.25 -0.35
N VAL A 114 -6.80 2.80 0.62
CA VAL A 114 -5.76 3.57 1.32
C VAL A 114 -4.42 2.98 0.92
N SER A 115 -3.80 3.57 -0.09
CA SER A 115 -2.52 3.09 -0.63
C SER A 115 -1.36 3.73 0.12
N MET A 116 -0.79 2.98 1.08
CA MET A 116 0.25 3.42 2.00
C MET A 116 1.65 3.08 1.47
N GLY A 117 2.12 3.88 0.53
CA GLY A 117 3.46 3.83 -0.06
C GLY A 117 4.46 4.77 0.64
N THR A 118 5.25 5.51 -0.12
CA THR A 118 6.13 6.59 0.39
C THR A 118 5.32 7.69 1.05
N GLY A 119 4.27 8.18 0.40
CA GLY A 119 3.14 8.90 0.97
C GLY A 119 1.92 7.99 1.01
N THR A 120 0.73 8.58 1.14
CA THR A 120 -0.54 7.84 1.11
C THR A 120 -1.50 8.48 0.13
N SER A 121 -2.05 7.70 -0.79
CA SER A 121 -3.14 8.10 -1.68
C SER A 121 -4.46 7.47 -1.24
N LEU A 122 -5.55 8.18 -1.52
CA LEU A 122 -6.91 7.75 -1.23
C LEU A 122 -7.67 7.61 -2.56
N VAL A 123 -8.17 6.41 -2.83
CA VAL A 123 -8.88 6.09 -4.07
C VAL A 123 -10.29 5.59 -3.71
N LYS A 124 -11.29 6.31 -4.18
CA LYS A 124 -12.70 5.90 -4.02
C LYS A 124 -13.07 4.92 -5.12
N CYS A 125 -13.62 3.78 -4.71
CA CYS A 125 -14.22 2.79 -5.59
C CYS A 125 -15.72 2.72 -5.33
N ASP A 126 -16.52 2.73 -6.40
CA ASP A 126 -17.97 2.53 -6.38
C ASP A 126 -18.31 1.77 -7.69
N GLY A 127 -18.25 0.46 -7.65
CA GLY A 127 -18.23 -0.39 -8.84
C GLY A 127 -17.04 -0.07 -9.74
N ASP A 128 -17.30 0.17 -11.02
CA ASP A 128 -16.25 0.52 -12.00
C ASP A 128 -15.79 1.98 -11.93
N ASN A 129 -16.45 2.81 -11.11
CA ASN A 129 -16.03 4.19 -10.92
C ASN A 129 -14.89 4.24 -9.89
N ILE A 130 -13.66 4.19 -10.38
CA ILE A 130 -12.43 4.28 -9.59
C ILE A 130 -11.82 5.66 -9.80
N ARG A 131 -11.67 6.45 -8.73
CA ARG A 131 -11.08 7.77 -8.83
C ARG A 131 -10.22 8.13 -7.62
N HIS A 132 -9.13 8.79 -7.87
CA HIS A 132 -8.34 9.43 -6.83
C HIS A 132 -9.12 10.57 -6.17
N ILE A 133 -9.21 10.61 -4.84
CA ILE A 133 -9.95 11.62 -4.08
C ILE A 133 -9.06 12.49 -3.21
N GLY A 134 -7.77 12.20 -3.16
CA GLY A 134 -6.79 12.95 -2.38
C GLY A 134 -5.73 12.04 -1.78
N GLY A 135 -5.02 12.58 -0.80
CA GLY A 135 -3.96 11.85 -0.11
C GLY A 135 -3.26 12.73 0.91
N THR A 136 -2.20 12.18 1.47
CA THR A 136 -1.32 12.91 2.40
C THR A 136 0.14 12.57 2.13
N GLY A 137 1.03 13.54 2.36
CA GLY A 137 2.47 13.29 2.33
C GLY A 137 2.97 12.38 3.45
N ILE A 138 2.08 11.96 4.37
CA ILE A 138 2.41 11.06 5.47
C ILE A 138 2.29 9.61 5.00
N GLY A 139 3.36 8.82 5.18
CA GLY A 139 3.43 7.44 4.77
C GLY A 139 4.72 6.77 5.19
N GLY A 140 5.12 5.72 4.48
CA GLY A 140 6.35 4.97 4.74
C GLY A 140 7.60 5.82 4.64
N GLY A 141 7.65 6.79 3.72
CA GLY A 141 8.75 7.75 3.60
C GLY A 141 8.87 8.66 4.81
N THR A 142 7.75 9.11 5.37
CA THR A 142 7.74 9.89 6.61
C THR A 142 8.28 9.07 7.77
N LEU A 143 7.79 7.84 7.94
CA LEU A 143 8.27 6.94 8.99
C LEU A 143 9.78 6.70 8.85
N GLN A 144 10.26 6.40 7.65
CA GLN A 144 11.68 6.16 7.39
C GLN A 144 12.54 7.40 7.67
N GLY A 145 12.11 8.57 7.19
CA GLY A 145 12.83 9.82 7.37
C GLY A 145 12.97 10.20 8.85
N LEU A 146 11.87 10.15 9.59
CA LEU A 146 11.87 10.45 11.03
C LEU A 146 12.66 9.42 11.84
N SER A 147 12.57 8.13 11.49
CA SER A 147 13.36 7.06 12.11
C SER A 147 14.87 7.27 11.89
N ARG A 148 15.27 7.72 10.71
CA ARG A 148 16.67 8.04 10.41
C ARG A 148 17.17 9.18 11.29
N ILE A 149 16.37 10.22 11.52
CA ILE A 149 16.75 11.36 12.33
C ILE A 149 16.75 11.00 13.81
N MET A 150 15.68 10.38 14.32
CA MET A 150 15.46 10.18 15.76
C MET A 150 16.06 8.88 16.29
N LEU A 151 16.03 7.80 15.50
CA LEU A 151 16.50 6.48 15.92
C LEU A 151 17.84 6.06 15.29
N LYS A 152 18.37 6.87 14.34
CA LYS A 152 19.61 6.59 13.59
C LYS A 152 19.54 5.26 12.81
N THR A 153 18.34 4.93 12.33
CA THR A 153 18.10 3.77 11.44
C THR A 153 17.01 4.12 10.45
N ASP A 154 17.09 3.60 9.25
CA ASP A 154 16.05 3.66 8.20
C ASP A 154 15.47 2.28 7.86
N ASP A 155 15.88 1.25 8.61
CA ASP A 155 15.30 -0.07 8.51
C ASP A 155 13.98 -0.13 9.30
N ILE A 156 12.88 -0.04 8.56
CA ILE A 156 11.52 -0.07 9.12
C ILE A 156 11.22 -1.37 9.88
N LYS A 157 11.85 -2.49 9.51
CA LYS A 157 11.70 -3.74 10.26
C LYS A 157 12.33 -3.61 11.65
N GLN A 158 13.52 -3.01 11.73
CA GLN A 158 14.17 -2.74 13.02
C GLN A 158 13.34 -1.77 13.86
N VAL A 159 12.75 -0.74 13.25
CA VAL A 159 11.87 0.21 13.96
C VAL A 159 10.63 -0.52 14.50
N ALA A 160 10.02 -1.40 13.72
CA ALA A 160 8.86 -2.19 14.15
C ALA A 160 9.19 -3.15 15.32
N GLU A 161 10.39 -3.74 15.32
CA GLU A 161 10.85 -4.59 16.42
C GLU A 161 11.09 -3.77 17.70
N LEU A 162 11.77 -2.62 17.61
CA LEU A 162 11.95 -1.70 18.75
C LEU A 162 10.59 -1.30 19.34
N ALA A 163 9.62 -0.97 18.50
CA ALA A 163 8.30 -0.52 18.92
C ALA A 163 7.52 -1.55 19.75
N LYS A 164 7.84 -2.84 19.65
CA LYS A 164 7.18 -3.89 20.45
C LYS A 164 7.43 -3.75 21.95
N ALA A 165 8.56 -3.16 22.35
CA ALA A 165 8.92 -2.92 23.75
C ALA A 165 8.60 -1.49 24.20
N GLY A 166 8.08 -0.64 23.32
CA GLY A 166 7.77 0.76 23.62
C GLY A 166 6.44 0.94 24.32
N ASP A 167 6.35 2.03 25.07
CA ASP A 167 5.15 2.46 25.79
C ASP A 167 4.61 3.77 25.18
N ILE A 168 3.50 3.68 24.47
CA ILE A 168 2.89 4.83 23.78
C ILE A 168 2.46 5.96 24.75
N SER A 169 2.11 5.62 26.00
CA SER A 169 1.69 6.61 27.01
C SER A 169 2.82 7.55 27.42
N LYS A 170 4.07 7.16 27.21
CA LYS A 170 5.25 8.02 27.47
C LYS A 170 5.53 9.01 26.33
N ILE A 171 4.89 8.81 25.19
CA ILE A 171 5.07 9.62 23.98
C ILE A 171 3.83 10.46 23.68
N ASN A 172 2.67 9.82 23.65
CA ASN A 172 1.41 10.48 23.33
C ASN A 172 0.70 10.93 24.60
N LEU A 173 0.06 12.09 24.53
CA LEU A 173 -0.92 12.50 25.52
C LEU A 173 -2.23 11.78 25.23
N LEU A 174 -2.75 11.04 26.19
CA LEU A 174 -3.97 10.25 26.05
C LEU A 174 -5.18 10.99 26.64
N ILE A 175 -6.38 10.63 26.20
CA ILE A 175 -7.64 11.18 26.76
C ILE A 175 -7.71 10.97 28.29
N GLY A 176 -7.23 9.82 28.78
CA GLY A 176 -7.17 9.52 30.20
C GLY A 176 -6.27 10.45 31.03
N ASP A 177 -5.30 11.12 30.40
CA ASP A 177 -4.38 12.03 31.07
C ASP A 177 -4.97 13.43 31.28
N ILE A 178 -5.97 13.79 30.43
CA ILE A 178 -6.57 15.15 30.42
C ILE A 178 -8.00 15.20 30.94
N SER A 179 -8.65 14.03 31.11
CA SER A 179 -10.04 13.97 31.57
C SER A 179 -10.18 13.12 32.83
N ALA A 180 -10.61 13.75 33.90
CA ALA A 180 -10.94 13.06 35.18
C ALA A 180 -12.16 12.15 35.04
N HIS A 181 -13.07 12.46 34.13
CA HIS A 181 -14.31 11.71 33.89
C HIS A 181 -14.33 11.07 32.50
N PRO A 182 -15.00 9.92 32.32
CA PRO A 182 -15.19 9.32 31.00
C PRO A 182 -15.86 10.32 30.03
N LEU A 183 -15.27 10.49 28.86
CA LEU A 183 -15.86 11.26 27.79
C LEU A 183 -16.69 10.33 26.88
N PRO A 184 -17.96 10.65 26.59
CA PRO A 184 -18.81 9.82 25.73
C PRO A 184 -18.15 9.58 24.37
N GLY A 185 -18.04 8.32 23.96
CA GLY A 185 -17.45 7.93 22.66
C GLY A 185 -15.92 8.02 22.59
N LEU A 186 -15.22 8.46 23.65
CA LEU A 186 -13.74 8.56 23.67
C LEU A 186 -13.16 7.68 24.77
N PRO A 187 -12.52 6.55 24.43
CA PRO A 187 -11.84 5.71 25.42
C PRO A 187 -10.63 6.44 26.01
N LYS A 188 -10.31 6.15 27.27
CA LYS A 188 -9.14 6.76 27.96
C LYS A 188 -7.81 6.53 27.23
N SER A 189 -7.69 5.43 26.50
CA SER A 189 -6.52 5.06 25.70
C SER A 189 -6.43 5.78 24.34
N ALA A 190 -7.46 6.54 23.95
CA ALA A 190 -7.40 7.30 22.70
C ALA A 190 -6.36 8.41 22.79
N THR A 191 -5.63 8.64 21.71
CA THR A 191 -4.64 9.72 21.62
C THR A 191 -5.33 11.07 21.54
N ALA A 192 -5.04 11.97 22.48
CA ALA A 192 -5.44 13.36 22.45
C ALA A 192 -4.44 14.20 21.65
N SER A 193 -3.14 13.94 21.82
CA SER A 193 -2.09 14.64 21.09
C SER A 193 -0.87 13.74 20.87
N LEU A 194 -0.46 13.63 19.62
CA LEU A 194 0.71 12.87 19.21
C LEU A 194 1.99 13.56 19.70
N PHE A 195 2.91 12.80 20.28
CA PHE A 195 4.21 13.24 20.79
C PHE A 195 4.16 14.32 21.91
N SER A 196 2.99 14.72 22.37
CA SER A 196 2.86 15.82 23.33
C SER A 196 3.37 15.46 24.74
N ASN A 197 3.50 14.17 25.06
CA ASN A 197 4.00 13.69 26.34
C ASN A 197 5.48 13.24 26.27
N ALA A 198 6.10 13.34 25.09
CA ALA A 198 7.46 12.89 24.87
C ALA A 198 8.45 13.74 25.68
N LYS A 199 9.31 13.06 26.46
CA LYS A 199 10.39 13.70 27.24
C LYS A 199 11.72 13.58 26.49
N THR A 200 12.66 14.44 26.81
CA THR A 200 14.02 14.48 26.23
C THR A 200 14.81 13.17 26.43
N ASN A 201 14.45 12.39 27.45
CA ASN A 201 15.06 11.10 27.78
C ASN A 201 14.18 9.91 27.42
N ALA A 202 13.21 10.07 26.49
CA ALA A 202 12.40 8.97 26.00
C ALA A 202 13.29 7.87 25.41
N SER A 203 12.94 6.60 25.67
CA SER A 203 13.69 5.46 25.13
C SER A 203 13.55 5.34 23.62
N ARG A 204 14.45 4.62 22.97
CA ARG A 204 14.35 4.36 21.52
C ARG A 204 13.10 3.57 21.18
N GLU A 205 12.72 2.66 22.05
CA GLU A 205 11.53 1.84 21.96
C GLU A 205 10.25 2.68 22.00
N ASP A 206 10.19 3.60 22.97
CA ASP A 206 9.07 4.54 23.11
C ASP A 206 8.96 5.47 21.88
N ILE A 207 10.09 6.00 21.40
CA ILE A 207 10.11 6.83 20.18
C ILE A 207 9.65 6.00 18.98
N ALA A 208 10.10 4.76 18.84
CA ALA A 208 9.73 3.89 17.71
C ALA A 208 8.21 3.64 17.63
N ILE A 209 7.58 3.28 18.77
CA ILE A 209 6.11 3.09 18.76
C ILE A 209 5.39 4.42 18.52
N GLY A 210 5.89 5.54 19.08
CA GLY A 210 5.34 6.87 18.84
C GLY A 210 5.32 7.24 17.36
N LEU A 211 6.41 7.00 16.63
CA LEU A 211 6.53 7.29 15.20
C LEU A 211 5.57 6.43 14.37
N ILE A 212 5.48 5.13 14.65
CA ILE A 212 4.55 4.22 13.95
C ILE A 212 3.11 4.66 14.19
N TYR A 213 2.72 4.92 15.43
CA TYR A 213 1.37 5.36 15.77
C TYR A 213 1.03 6.71 15.14
N MET A 214 1.97 7.65 15.13
CA MET A 214 1.76 8.95 14.50
C MET A 214 1.43 8.80 13.02
N VAL A 215 2.21 8.02 12.28
CA VAL A 215 1.99 7.81 10.85
C VAL A 215 0.65 7.10 10.60
N LEU A 216 0.39 5.99 11.29
CA LEU A 216 -0.82 5.20 11.07
C LEU A 216 -2.09 5.95 11.49
N GLN A 217 -2.09 6.64 12.63
CA GLN A 217 -3.23 7.43 13.09
C GLN A 217 -3.50 8.64 12.21
N ALA A 218 -2.45 9.33 11.73
CA ALA A 218 -2.63 10.46 10.83
C ALA A 218 -3.23 10.01 9.48
N VAL A 219 -2.77 8.89 8.94
CA VAL A 219 -3.34 8.28 7.72
C VAL A 219 -4.80 7.87 7.97
N GLY A 220 -5.08 7.16 9.07
CA GLY A 220 -6.43 6.72 9.40
C GLY A 220 -7.41 7.87 9.58
N SER A 221 -7.01 8.92 10.30
CA SER A 221 -7.84 10.12 10.49
C SER A 221 -8.13 10.83 9.17
N SER A 222 -7.10 10.99 8.31
CA SER A 222 -7.29 11.58 6.97
C SER A 222 -8.25 10.75 6.12
N THR A 223 -8.15 9.41 6.20
CA THR A 223 -9.05 8.49 5.50
C THR A 223 -10.50 8.64 5.96
N ILE A 224 -10.73 8.65 7.28
CA ILE A 224 -12.07 8.79 7.86
C ILE A 224 -12.67 10.13 7.46
N LEU A 225 -11.91 11.23 7.57
CA LEU A 225 -12.38 12.57 7.18
C LEU A 225 -12.72 12.64 5.69
N SER A 226 -11.96 11.99 4.81
CA SER A 226 -12.24 11.95 3.37
C SER A 226 -13.52 11.21 3.00
N SER A 227 -14.02 10.36 3.89
CA SER A 227 -15.21 9.53 3.66
C SER A 227 -16.52 10.18 4.11
N LEU A 228 -16.47 11.27 4.87
CA LEU A 228 -17.67 11.87 5.51
C LEU A 228 -18.75 12.22 4.51
N GLU A 229 -18.39 12.82 3.37
CA GLU A 229 -19.37 13.20 2.33
C GLU A 229 -19.98 11.96 1.65
N SER A 230 -19.18 10.94 1.39
CA SER A 230 -19.61 9.72 0.69
C SER A 230 -20.34 8.73 1.58
N GLY A 231 -20.18 8.82 2.89
CA GLY A 231 -20.70 7.88 3.87
C GLY A 231 -20.10 6.48 3.79
N ILE A 232 -19.00 6.29 3.03
CA ILE A 232 -18.31 5.00 2.92
C ILE A 232 -17.62 4.69 4.24
N LYS A 233 -17.81 3.48 4.75
CA LYS A 233 -17.26 3.01 6.02
C LYS A 233 -16.28 1.85 5.88
N ASP A 234 -16.10 1.33 4.69
CA ASP A 234 -15.18 0.25 4.39
C ASP A 234 -13.91 0.82 3.74
N PHE A 235 -12.77 0.63 4.39
CA PHE A 235 -11.46 1.09 3.95
C PHE A 235 -10.55 -0.11 3.70
N VAL A 236 -9.97 -0.21 2.51
CA VAL A 236 -9.05 -1.28 2.16
C VAL A 236 -7.64 -0.73 2.20
N LEU A 237 -6.85 -1.21 3.15
CA LEU A 237 -5.46 -0.80 3.36
C LEU A 237 -4.54 -1.61 2.47
N ILE A 238 -3.76 -0.93 1.63
CA ILE A 238 -2.76 -1.55 0.76
C ILE A 238 -1.39 -0.87 0.91
N GLY A 239 -0.35 -1.51 0.40
CA GLY A 239 1.02 -0.96 0.45
C GLY A 239 1.85 -1.47 1.62
N ASN A 240 3.10 -1.01 1.69
CA ASN A 240 4.11 -1.60 2.58
C ASN A 240 3.84 -1.41 4.09
N LEU A 241 3.13 -0.34 4.49
CA LEU A 241 2.84 -0.10 5.90
C LEU A 241 1.85 -1.12 6.49
N THR A 242 1.09 -1.83 5.65
CA THR A 242 0.21 -2.92 6.10
C THR A 242 0.97 -4.09 6.71
N LEU A 243 2.28 -4.19 6.43
CA LEU A 243 3.15 -5.25 6.96
C LEU A 243 3.67 -4.96 8.38
N LEU A 244 3.45 -3.75 8.90
CA LEU A 244 3.82 -3.42 10.26
C LEU A 244 2.93 -4.21 11.25
N PRO A 245 3.51 -4.92 12.24
CA PRO A 245 2.72 -5.63 13.25
C PRO A 245 1.72 -4.72 13.97
N GLN A 246 2.09 -3.45 14.17
CA GLN A 246 1.26 -2.44 14.84
C GLN A 246 0.09 -1.94 13.99
N CYS A 247 0.11 -2.20 12.68
CA CYS A 247 -0.91 -1.69 11.75
C CYS A 247 -2.31 -2.16 12.17
N ARG A 248 -2.49 -3.45 12.42
CA ARG A 248 -3.78 -4.01 12.82
C ARG A 248 -4.28 -3.44 14.14
N GLU A 249 -3.41 -3.35 15.14
CA GLU A 249 -3.75 -2.81 16.47
C GLU A 249 -4.28 -1.36 16.39
N VAL A 250 -3.57 -0.50 15.66
CA VAL A 250 -3.97 0.91 15.52
C VAL A 250 -5.32 1.03 14.82
N TYR A 251 -5.51 0.29 13.72
CA TYR A 251 -6.75 0.40 12.96
C TYR A 251 -7.94 -0.29 13.66
N ASP A 252 -7.74 -1.38 14.42
CA ASP A 252 -8.78 -1.97 15.26
C ASP A 252 -9.29 -0.99 16.33
N ALA A 253 -8.39 -0.18 16.90
CA ALA A 253 -8.77 0.86 17.84
C ALA A 253 -9.59 1.97 17.14
N MET A 254 -9.20 2.36 15.93
CA MET A 254 -9.92 3.36 15.15
C MET A 254 -11.27 2.84 14.64
N GLU A 255 -11.40 1.57 14.27
CA GLU A 255 -12.68 0.94 13.90
C GLU A 255 -13.74 1.14 15.00
N LYS A 256 -13.34 0.82 16.24
CA LYS A 256 -14.22 0.96 17.41
C LYS A 256 -14.59 2.40 17.71
N LEU A 257 -13.61 3.32 17.56
CA LEU A 257 -13.80 4.73 17.85
C LEU A 257 -14.72 5.42 16.86
N TYR A 258 -14.60 5.09 15.56
CA TYR A 258 -15.28 5.80 14.48
C TYR A 258 -16.43 5.00 13.83
N ASN A 259 -16.68 3.78 14.26
CA ASN A 259 -17.67 2.86 13.69
C ASN A 259 -17.49 2.68 12.17
N VAL A 260 -16.29 2.31 11.80
CA VAL A 260 -15.81 2.03 10.44
C VAL A 260 -15.12 0.67 10.37
N ARG A 261 -14.68 0.21 9.21
CA ARG A 261 -13.96 -1.06 9.02
C ARG A 261 -12.72 -0.84 8.18
N PHE A 262 -11.58 -1.35 8.65
CA PHE A 262 -10.31 -1.35 7.92
C PHE A 262 -9.94 -2.79 7.54
N HIS A 263 -9.98 -3.07 6.26
CA HIS A 263 -9.65 -4.37 5.69
C HIS A 263 -8.18 -4.40 5.26
N ILE A 264 -7.42 -5.39 5.72
CA ILE A 264 -6.05 -5.65 5.26
C ILE A 264 -6.08 -6.95 4.48
N PRO A 265 -6.07 -6.91 3.14
CA PRO A 265 -6.07 -8.12 2.31
C PRO A 265 -4.82 -8.97 2.50
N LYS A 266 -4.89 -10.25 2.15
CA LYS A 266 -3.77 -11.18 2.24
C LYS A 266 -2.53 -10.69 1.47
N HIS A 267 -2.74 -10.19 0.25
CA HIS A 267 -1.68 -9.66 -0.60
C HIS A 267 -1.67 -8.13 -0.63
N SER A 268 -1.97 -7.48 0.50
CA SER A 268 -2.13 -6.02 0.62
C SER A 268 -0.96 -5.22 0.05
N GLU A 269 0.27 -5.70 0.19
CA GLU A 269 1.44 -5.04 -0.38
C GLU A 269 1.53 -5.16 -1.91
N PHE A 270 0.87 -6.14 -2.53
CA PHE A 270 0.90 -6.43 -3.96
C PHE A 270 -0.34 -5.95 -4.73
N CYS A 271 -1.33 -5.37 -4.05
CA CYS A 271 -2.61 -4.98 -4.68
C CYS A 271 -2.41 -4.11 -5.92
N THR A 272 -1.50 -3.13 -5.87
CA THR A 272 -1.21 -2.26 -7.03
C THR A 272 -0.70 -3.06 -8.23
N ALA A 273 0.21 -4.02 -8.02
CA ALA A 273 0.71 -4.89 -9.08
C ALA A 273 -0.38 -5.86 -9.60
N ILE A 274 -1.21 -6.40 -8.69
CA ILE A 274 -2.39 -7.23 -9.06
C ILE A 274 -3.35 -6.42 -9.94
N GLY A 275 -3.67 -5.20 -9.52
CA GLY A 275 -4.56 -4.33 -10.27
C GLY A 275 -3.99 -3.89 -11.63
N ALA A 276 -2.67 -3.70 -11.72
CA ALA A 276 -2.02 -3.45 -13.00
C ALA A 276 -2.24 -4.62 -13.97
N ALA A 277 -2.04 -5.87 -13.54
CA ALA A 277 -2.33 -7.03 -14.38
C ALA A 277 -3.82 -7.14 -14.75
N LEU A 278 -4.73 -6.84 -13.82
CA LEU A 278 -6.17 -6.87 -14.03
C LEU A 278 -6.64 -5.78 -15.01
N SER A 279 -5.95 -4.63 -15.08
CA SER A 279 -6.31 -3.54 -16.00
C SER A 279 -6.26 -3.98 -17.46
N TYR A 280 -5.36 -4.90 -17.83
CA TYR A 280 -5.32 -5.48 -19.16
C TYR A 280 -6.60 -6.27 -19.49
N ARG A 281 -7.09 -7.09 -18.56
CA ARG A 281 -8.30 -7.89 -18.74
C ARG A 281 -9.56 -7.04 -18.84
N ASN A 282 -9.57 -5.91 -18.15
CA ASN A 282 -10.72 -5.00 -18.12
C ASN A 282 -10.65 -3.91 -19.20
N ASN A 283 -9.67 -3.97 -20.12
CA ASN A 283 -9.39 -2.92 -21.12
C ASN A 283 -9.30 -1.52 -20.50
N SER A 284 -8.80 -1.43 -19.26
CA SER A 284 -8.74 -0.19 -18.46
C SER A 284 -7.35 0.45 -18.48
N PHE A 285 -6.59 0.27 -19.56
CA PHE A 285 -5.25 0.85 -19.75
C PHE A 285 -5.24 1.84 -20.90
N ALA A 286 -4.43 2.89 -20.78
CA ALA A 286 -4.22 3.82 -21.88
C ALA A 286 -3.29 3.18 -22.92
N THR A 287 -3.78 2.98 -24.11
CA THR A 287 -2.92 2.83 -25.30
C THR A 287 -2.37 4.21 -25.64
N HIS A 288 -1.04 4.35 -25.72
CA HIS A 288 -0.37 5.56 -26.17
C HIS A 288 -0.62 5.82 -27.64
#